data_48901fa895efcd0bf11b1b500a8963a4
#
_entry.id   48901fa895efcd0bf11b1b500a8963a4
#
_cell.length_a   1.000
_cell.length_b   1.000
_cell.length_c   1.000
_cell.angle_alpha   90.00
_cell.angle_beta   90.00
_cell.angle_gamma   90.00
#
_symmetry.space_group_name_H-M   'P 1'
#
loop_
_entity.id
_entity.type
_entity.pdbx_description
1 polymer ?
#
loop_
_entity_poly.entity_id
_entity_poly.type
_entity_poly.pdbx_seq_one_letter_code
_entity_poly.pdbx_strand_id
1 'polypeptide(L)'
;MGLSDGREVTTGSGLHGGCLCGNVRFRVEAVSRVHNCHCDMCRRTTGSAFAVLVWVASENLSWDSARPTYRRSSPIARRGFCKACGSPLSLAYDASPQETALRVGCFDEPGSLAPQYNYGSTQRLGWVCCGIDLPHRETKQQW
;
A
#
# COMPACT_ATOMS: atom_id res chain seq x y z
N MET A 1 10.61 15.07 -12.66
CA MET A 1 9.44 15.18 -11.83
C MET A 1 9.85 15.41 -10.39
N GLY A 2 9.41 16.45 -9.84
CA GLY A 2 9.59 16.63 -8.43
C GLY A 2 8.86 15.53 -7.68
N LEU A 3 9.47 15.04 -6.64
CA LEU A 3 8.70 14.37 -5.62
C LEU A 3 7.53 15.27 -5.33
N SER A 4 6.51 14.72 -4.78
CA SER A 4 5.39 15.54 -4.43
C SER A 4 5.93 16.83 -3.77
N ASP A 5 5.42 17.91 -4.18
CA ASP A 5 5.72 19.22 -3.60
C ASP A 5 5.08 19.38 -2.21
N GLY A 6 4.78 18.28 -1.56
CA GLY A 6 4.13 18.23 -0.25
C GLY A 6 2.61 18.36 -0.31
N ARG A 7 2.04 18.47 -1.49
CA ARG A 7 0.59 18.53 -1.60
C ARG A 7 -0.03 17.16 -1.37
N GLU A 8 -1.04 17.12 -0.55
CA GLU A 8 -1.83 15.93 -0.34
C GLU A 8 -2.77 15.69 -1.51
N VAL A 9 -2.99 14.43 -1.83
CA VAL A 9 -4.03 14.02 -2.75
C VAL A 9 -5.31 13.87 -1.94
N THR A 10 -6.25 14.77 -2.15
CA THR A 10 -7.53 14.75 -1.43
C THR A 10 -8.66 14.46 -2.40
N THR A 11 -9.69 13.78 -1.90
CA THR A 11 -10.94 13.60 -2.62
C THR A 11 -12.08 14.13 -1.75
N GLY A 12 -13.11 14.67 -2.36
CA GLY A 12 -14.24 15.24 -1.63
C GLY A 12 -15.01 14.20 -0.82
N SER A 13 -14.96 12.93 -1.20
CA SER A 13 -15.68 11.85 -0.51
C SER A 13 -14.75 10.90 0.26
N GLY A 14 -13.44 11.17 0.25
CA GLY A 14 -12.45 10.25 0.80
C GLY A 14 -12.18 9.08 -0.13
N LEU A 15 -11.16 8.30 0.23
CA LEU A 15 -10.79 7.06 -0.46
C LEU A 15 -11.13 5.87 0.43
N HIS A 16 -11.57 4.78 -0.17
CA HIS A 16 -11.97 3.58 0.55
C HIS A 16 -11.16 2.38 0.08
N GLY A 17 -11.01 1.42 0.96
CA GLY A 17 -10.35 0.18 0.61
C GLY A 17 -10.53 -0.88 1.68
N GLY A 18 -9.86 -2.00 1.49
CA GLY A 18 -9.92 -3.10 2.43
C GLY A 18 -9.26 -4.37 1.90
N CYS A 19 -9.40 -5.43 2.66
CA CYS A 19 -8.86 -6.73 2.33
C CYS A 19 -9.73 -7.45 1.29
N LEU A 20 -9.20 -8.56 0.77
CA LEU A 20 -9.89 -9.34 -0.25
C LEU A 20 -11.26 -9.84 0.22
N CYS A 21 -11.37 -10.33 1.45
CA CYS A 21 -12.64 -10.88 1.95
C CYS A 21 -13.63 -9.80 2.45
N GLY A 22 -13.19 -8.56 2.54
CA GLY A 22 -14.04 -7.45 2.99
C GLY A 22 -14.18 -7.33 4.50
N ASN A 23 -13.57 -8.22 5.28
CA ASN A 23 -13.68 -8.17 6.73
C ASN A 23 -13.01 -6.93 7.33
N VAL A 24 -11.91 -6.46 6.74
CA VAL A 24 -11.23 -5.25 7.15
C VAL A 24 -11.44 -4.19 6.08
N ARG A 25 -12.03 -3.07 6.47
CA ARG A 25 -12.28 -1.94 5.57
C ARG A 25 -11.75 -0.67 6.20
N PHE A 26 -11.30 0.26 5.34
CA PHE A 26 -10.80 1.55 5.79
C PHE A 26 -11.29 2.68 4.92
N ARG A 27 -11.16 3.87 5.48
CA ARG A 27 -11.42 5.13 4.78
C ARG A 27 -10.26 6.07 5.04
N VAL A 28 -9.85 6.81 4.00
CA VAL A 28 -8.77 7.78 4.03
C VAL A 28 -9.27 9.12 3.53
N GLU A 29 -9.08 10.17 4.34
CA GLU A 29 -9.51 11.53 3.97
C GLU A 29 -8.52 12.19 3.01
N ALA A 30 -7.22 11.94 3.18
CA ALA A 30 -6.18 12.55 2.37
C ALA A 30 -4.95 11.68 2.33
N VAL A 31 -4.21 11.73 1.22
CA VAL A 31 -2.99 10.96 1.02
C VAL A 31 -1.81 11.92 1.01
N SER A 32 -0.77 11.58 1.77
CA SER A 32 0.45 12.40 1.88
C SER A 32 1.41 12.14 0.72
N ARG A 33 1.70 10.87 0.43
CA ARG A 33 2.61 10.49 -0.65
C ARG A 33 2.42 9.02 -1.03
N VAL A 34 2.85 8.69 -2.24
CA VAL A 34 2.81 7.32 -2.75
C VAL A 34 4.17 6.99 -3.35
N HIS A 35 4.70 5.82 -3.03
CA HIS A 35 5.98 5.40 -3.62
C HIS A 35 6.07 3.89 -3.78
N ASN A 36 6.92 3.47 -4.69
CA ASN A 36 7.33 2.08 -4.79
C ASN A 36 8.37 1.80 -3.73
N CYS A 37 8.30 0.63 -3.11
CA CYS A 37 9.33 0.17 -2.19
C CYS A 37 9.90 -1.16 -2.70
N HIS A 38 11.17 -1.14 -3.07
CA HIS A 38 11.87 -2.28 -3.66
C HIS A 38 12.69 -3.07 -2.64
N CYS A 39 12.67 -2.68 -1.37
CA CYS A 39 13.45 -3.39 -0.36
C CYS A 39 12.96 -4.84 -0.23
N ASP A 40 13.85 -5.73 0.18
CA ASP A 40 13.54 -7.15 0.26
C ASP A 40 12.42 -7.46 1.27
N MET A 41 12.31 -6.68 2.33
CA MET A 41 11.22 -6.87 3.31
C MET A 41 9.85 -6.57 2.67
N CYS A 42 9.73 -5.47 1.96
CA CYS A 42 8.48 -5.13 1.28
C CYS A 42 8.17 -6.15 0.19
N ARG A 43 9.19 -6.57 -0.57
CA ARG A 43 9.01 -7.60 -1.58
C ARG A 43 8.48 -8.91 -0.96
N ARG A 44 9.10 -9.35 0.13
CA ARG A 44 8.70 -10.61 0.78
C ARG A 44 7.33 -10.51 1.44
N THR A 45 7.01 -9.37 2.05
CA THR A 45 5.72 -9.22 2.74
C THR A 45 4.55 -9.02 1.79
N THR A 46 4.79 -8.57 0.56
CA THR A 46 3.74 -8.50 -0.47
C THR A 46 3.68 -9.76 -1.32
N GLY A 47 4.80 -10.48 -1.41
CA GLY A 47 4.92 -11.59 -2.36
C GLY A 47 5.00 -11.14 -3.81
N SER A 48 5.30 -9.85 -4.06
CA SER A 48 5.45 -9.28 -5.39
C SER A 48 6.87 -8.74 -5.57
N ALA A 49 7.18 -8.27 -6.77
CA ALA A 49 8.49 -7.71 -7.10
C ALA A 49 8.80 -6.45 -6.28
N PHE A 50 7.78 -5.72 -5.85
CA PHE A 50 7.88 -4.53 -5.01
C PHE A 50 6.52 -4.23 -4.40
N ALA A 51 6.51 -3.37 -3.39
CA ALA A 51 5.29 -2.86 -2.80
C ALA A 51 5.03 -1.44 -3.30
N VAL A 52 3.77 -1.07 -3.42
CA VAL A 52 3.38 0.33 -3.60
C VAL A 52 2.70 0.78 -2.32
N LEU A 53 3.31 1.76 -1.66
CA LEU A 53 2.89 2.23 -0.35
C LEU A 53 2.26 3.60 -0.45
N VAL A 54 1.09 3.72 0.15
CA VAL A 54 0.30 4.96 0.19
C VAL A 54 0.36 5.47 1.62
N TRP A 55 1.13 6.53 1.86
CA TRP A 55 1.28 7.10 3.20
C TRP A 55 0.16 8.08 3.49
N VAL A 56 -0.43 7.91 4.66
CA VAL A 56 -1.51 8.78 5.13
C VAL A 56 -1.22 9.19 6.57
N ALA A 57 -1.64 10.39 6.94
CA ALA A 57 -1.62 10.78 8.33
C ALA A 57 -2.59 9.88 9.11
N SER A 58 -2.16 9.43 10.28
CA SER A 58 -2.99 8.52 11.08
C SER A 58 -4.35 9.14 11.44
N GLU A 59 -4.40 10.45 11.59
CA GLU A 59 -5.65 11.18 11.84
C GLU A 59 -6.62 11.14 10.66
N ASN A 60 -6.12 10.88 9.45
CA ASN A 60 -6.91 10.79 8.24
C ASN A 60 -7.35 9.36 7.89
N LEU A 61 -6.98 8.41 8.71
CA LEU A 61 -7.27 6.99 8.49
C LEU A 61 -8.29 6.50 9.52
N SER A 62 -9.36 5.92 9.02
CA SER A 62 -10.39 5.28 9.87
C SER A 62 -10.56 3.83 9.43
N TRP A 63 -10.52 2.93 10.39
CA TRP A 63 -10.90 1.55 10.18
C TRP A 63 -12.38 1.40 10.50
N ASP A 64 -13.10 0.62 9.70
CA ASP A 64 -14.52 0.38 9.94
C ASP A 64 -14.71 -0.53 11.16
N SER A 65 -15.46 -1.62 11.04
CA SER A 65 -15.76 -2.46 12.20
C SER A 65 -14.58 -3.30 12.68
N ALA A 66 -13.71 -3.75 11.77
CA ALA A 66 -12.57 -4.59 12.10
C ALA A 66 -11.27 -3.88 11.81
N ARG A 67 -10.29 -4.05 12.69
CA ARG A 67 -8.92 -3.56 12.49
C ARG A 67 -8.03 -4.66 11.95
N PRO A 68 -6.90 -4.31 11.32
CA PRO A 68 -5.92 -5.32 10.95
C PRO A 68 -5.39 -6.06 12.18
N THR A 69 -4.94 -7.27 11.95
CA THR A 69 -4.05 -7.96 12.87
C THR A 69 -2.63 -7.49 12.59
N TYR A 70 -1.84 -7.22 13.61
CA TYR A 70 -0.52 -6.65 13.44
C TYR A 70 0.56 -7.67 13.79
N ARG A 71 1.63 -7.59 13.03
CA ARG A 71 2.83 -8.38 13.26
C ARG A 71 4.06 -7.48 13.19
N ARG A 72 4.98 -7.65 14.10
CA ARG A 72 6.27 -6.96 14.00
C ARG A 72 7.10 -7.63 12.91
N SER A 73 7.43 -6.84 11.90
CA SER A 73 8.28 -7.30 10.79
C SER A 73 9.76 -7.02 11.05
N SER A 74 10.04 -6.14 12.02
CA SER A 74 11.40 -5.80 12.46
C SER A 74 11.30 -5.18 13.85
N PRO A 75 12.45 -4.89 14.52
CA PRO A 75 12.43 -4.19 15.80
C PRO A 75 11.79 -2.80 15.76
N ILE A 76 11.66 -2.19 14.58
CA ILE A 76 11.20 -0.81 14.44
C ILE A 76 9.87 -0.67 13.70
N ALA A 77 9.31 -1.75 13.16
CA ALA A 77 8.14 -1.66 12.29
C ALA A 77 7.15 -2.78 12.56
N ARG A 78 5.89 -2.48 12.32
CA ARG A 78 4.81 -3.47 12.35
C ARG A 78 4.03 -3.41 11.06
N ARG A 79 3.45 -4.54 10.69
CA ARG A 79 2.64 -4.66 9.49
C ARG A 79 1.28 -5.21 9.84
N GLY A 80 0.25 -4.63 9.22
CA GLY A 80 -1.12 -5.06 9.42
C GLY A 80 -1.59 -5.95 8.27
N PHE A 81 -2.40 -6.94 8.59
CA PHE A 81 -2.98 -7.86 7.63
C PHE A 81 -4.34 -8.34 8.12
N CYS A 82 -5.13 -8.89 7.22
CA CYS A 82 -6.41 -9.50 7.58
C CYS A 82 -6.16 -10.95 8.00
N LYS A 83 -6.50 -11.28 9.25
CA LYS A 83 -6.32 -12.65 9.75
C LYS A 83 -7.23 -13.67 9.07
N ALA A 84 -8.33 -13.21 8.47
CA ALA A 84 -9.28 -14.10 7.81
C ALA A 84 -8.85 -14.49 6.39
N CYS A 85 -8.29 -13.56 5.62
CA CYS A 85 -7.92 -13.83 4.23
C CYS A 85 -6.42 -13.64 3.94
N GLY A 86 -5.65 -13.12 4.90
CA GLY A 86 -4.21 -12.95 4.75
C GLY A 86 -3.78 -11.71 3.97
N SER A 87 -4.71 -10.89 3.49
CA SER A 87 -4.34 -9.71 2.70
C SER A 87 -3.44 -8.79 3.49
N PRO A 88 -2.25 -8.40 2.95
CA PRO A 88 -1.41 -7.39 3.58
C PRO A 88 -2.08 -6.02 3.43
N LEU A 89 -2.12 -5.24 4.51
CA LEU A 89 -2.86 -3.98 4.54
C LEU A 89 -1.98 -2.77 4.82
N SER A 90 -1.09 -2.86 5.82
CA SER A 90 -0.43 -1.66 6.31
C SER A 90 1.00 -1.89 6.77
N LEU A 91 1.73 -0.77 6.89
CA LEU A 91 3.05 -0.69 7.47
C LEU A 91 3.11 0.57 8.33
N ALA A 92 3.66 0.44 9.52
CA ALA A 92 3.87 1.58 10.42
C ALA A 92 5.19 1.43 11.15
N TYR A 93 5.88 2.56 11.33
CA TYR A 93 7.13 2.62 12.10
C TYR A 93 6.85 3.18 13.48
N ASP A 94 7.52 2.60 14.48
CA ASP A 94 7.38 3.06 15.87
C ASP A 94 7.80 4.53 16.03
N ALA A 95 8.82 4.95 15.28
CA ALA A 95 9.33 6.32 15.33
C ALA A 95 8.39 7.34 14.67
N SER A 96 7.39 6.90 13.93
CA SER A 96 6.48 7.76 13.17
C SER A 96 5.02 7.36 13.40
N PRO A 97 4.52 7.42 14.65
CA PRO A 97 3.16 6.97 14.94
C PRO A 97 2.07 7.85 14.30
N GLN A 98 2.45 9.03 13.81
CA GLN A 98 1.53 9.96 13.18
C GLN A 98 1.19 9.59 11.74
N GLU A 99 1.80 8.55 11.18
CA GLU A 99 1.50 8.14 9.82
C GLU A 99 1.48 6.62 9.68
N THR A 100 0.74 6.16 8.68
CA THR A 100 0.61 4.75 8.34
C THR A 100 0.66 4.62 6.83
N ALA A 101 1.37 3.62 6.32
CA ALA A 101 1.33 3.26 4.92
C ALA A 101 0.29 2.17 4.69
N LEU A 102 -0.50 2.34 3.64
CA LEU A 102 -1.46 1.35 3.18
C LEU A 102 -1.00 0.79 1.85
N ARG A 103 -1.33 -0.46 1.57
CA ARG A 103 -1.00 -1.08 0.29
C ARG A 103 -1.93 -0.54 -0.78
N VAL A 104 -1.36 -0.08 -1.90
CA VAL A 104 -2.15 0.52 -2.98
C VAL A 104 -3.20 -0.44 -3.52
N GLY A 105 -2.87 -1.72 -3.61
CA GLY A 105 -3.79 -2.74 -4.13
C GLY A 105 -5.01 -2.96 -3.27
N CYS A 106 -5.01 -2.48 -2.03
CA CYS A 106 -6.16 -2.58 -1.13
C CYS A 106 -7.17 -1.45 -1.29
N PHE A 107 -6.84 -0.41 -2.04
CA PHE A 107 -7.79 0.67 -2.34
C PHE A 107 -8.79 0.20 -3.40
N ASP A 108 -10.03 0.63 -3.27
CA ASP A 108 -11.08 0.26 -4.24
C ASP A 108 -10.82 0.88 -5.61
N GLU A 109 -10.22 2.08 -5.63
CA GLU A 109 -9.90 2.81 -6.87
C GLU A 109 -8.44 3.22 -6.88
N PRO A 110 -7.51 2.27 -7.06
CA PRO A 110 -6.09 2.57 -6.95
C PRO A 110 -5.52 3.37 -8.14
N GLY A 111 -6.28 3.52 -9.21
CA GLY A 111 -5.79 4.18 -10.41
C GLY A 111 -5.37 5.63 -10.23
N SER A 112 -5.89 6.32 -9.22
CA SER A 112 -5.52 7.70 -8.91
C SER A 112 -4.28 7.81 -8.02
N LEU A 113 -3.72 6.70 -7.59
CA LEU A 113 -2.65 6.64 -6.59
C LEU A 113 -1.32 6.21 -7.21
N ALA A 114 -0.94 6.88 -8.29
CA ALA A 114 0.33 6.56 -8.96
C ALA A 114 1.52 6.89 -8.06
N PRO A 115 2.54 6.03 -8.04
CA PRO A 115 3.74 6.30 -7.24
C PRO A 115 4.52 7.48 -7.79
N GLN A 116 5.12 8.24 -6.88
CA GLN A 116 5.86 9.46 -7.19
C GLN A 116 7.36 9.24 -7.21
N TYR A 117 7.86 8.17 -6.58
CA TYR A 117 9.29 7.86 -6.54
C TYR A 117 9.51 6.39 -6.19
N ASN A 118 10.75 5.95 -6.32
CA ASN A 118 11.21 4.62 -5.92
C ASN A 118 12.02 4.73 -4.63
N TYR A 119 11.74 3.87 -3.70
CA TYR A 119 12.49 3.72 -2.46
C TYR A 119 13.17 2.35 -2.45
N GLY A 120 14.41 2.28 -1.95
CA GLY A 120 15.19 1.05 -1.97
C GLY A 120 15.63 0.66 -3.36
N SER A 121 15.95 1.62 -4.21
CA SER A 121 16.21 1.43 -5.63
C SER A 121 17.38 0.49 -5.93
N THR A 122 18.36 0.39 -5.01
CA THR A 122 19.49 -0.53 -5.20
C THR A 122 19.09 -2.00 -5.14
N GLN A 123 17.93 -2.30 -4.58
CA GLN A 123 17.41 -3.66 -4.48
C GLN A 123 16.38 -3.97 -5.57
N ARG A 124 16.10 -3.02 -6.45
CA ARG A 124 15.13 -3.19 -7.51
C ARG A 124 15.55 -4.32 -8.46
N LEU A 125 14.60 -5.18 -8.78
CA LEU A 125 14.83 -6.23 -9.77
C LEU A 125 14.97 -5.61 -11.16
N GLY A 126 15.94 -6.08 -11.94
CA GLY A 126 16.30 -5.45 -13.21
C GLY A 126 15.20 -5.46 -14.27
N TRP A 127 14.20 -6.33 -14.11
CA TRP A 127 13.11 -6.45 -15.08
C TRP A 127 11.83 -5.72 -14.65
N VAL A 128 11.84 -4.97 -13.55
CA VAL A 128 10.61 -4.39 -12.99
C VAL A 128 9.89 -3.43 -13.93
N CYS A 129 10.59 -2.69 -14.74
CA CYS A 129 9.94 -1.79 -15.68
C CYS A 129 9.39 -2.49 -16.92
N CYS A 130 9.58 -3.81 -17.02
CA CYS A 130 9.11 -4.60 -18.17
C CYS A 130 7.72 -5.13 -17.92
N GLY A 131 6.94 -5.24 -18.93
CA GLY A 131 5.60 -5.83 -18.79
C GLY A 131 4.60 -5.23 -19.74
N ILE A 132 4.71 -3.94 -20.02
CA ILE A 132 3.77 -3.28 -20.93
C ILE A 132 3.89 -3.85 -22.35
N ASP A 133 5.07 -4.31 -22.72
CA ASP A 133 5.31 -4.89 -24.05
C ASP A 133 5.12 -6.40 -24.12
N LEU A 134 4.73 -7.01 -23.00
CA LEU A 134 4.45 -8.45 -22.97
C LEU A 134 3.04 -8.73 -23.54
N PRO A 135 2.81 -9.95 -24.07
CA PRO A 135 1.48 -10.31 -24.53
C PRO A 135 0.45 -10.17 -23.40
N HIS A 136 -0.71 -9.63 -23.75
CA HIS A 136 -1.82 -9.43 -22.82
C HIS A 136 -2.78 -10.61 -22.90
N ARG A 137 -3.21 -11.10 -21.73
CA ARG A 137 -4.15 -12.21 -21.63
C ARG A 137 -5.14 -11.93 -20.52
N GLU A 138 -6.39 -12.20 -20.78
CA GLU A 138 -7.44 -12.03 -19.78
C GLU A 138 -7.49 -13.21 -18.83
N THR A 139 -7.95 -12.96 -17.61
CA THR A 139 -8.17 -14.03 -16.65
C THR A 139 -9.38 -14.86 -17.07
N LYS A 140 -9.30 -16.17 -16.80
CA LYS A 140 -10.41 -17.09 -17.03
C LYS A 140 -11.03 -17.60 -15.74
N GLN A 141 -10.38 -17.35 -14.62
CA GLN A 141 -10.90 -17.74 -13.31
C GLN A 141 -11.83 -16.68 -12.78
N GLN A 142 -12.78 -17.13 -11.96
CA GLN A 142 -13.66 -16.27 -11.18
C GLN A 142 -13.42 -16.57 -9.71
N TRP A 143 -13.47 -15.51 -8.90
CA TRP A 143 -13.15 -15.57 -7.47
C TRP A 143 -14.40 -15.35 -6.64
#